data_d77c8a9b85472a7de4ee1bc47df6d405
#
_entry.id   d77c8a9b85472a7de4ee1bc47df6d405
#
_cell.length_a   1.000
_cell.length_b   1.000
_cell.length_c   1.000
_cell.angle_alpha   90.00
_cell.angle_beta   90.00
_cell.angle_gamma   90.00
#
_symmetry.space_group_name_H-M   'P 1'
#
loop_
_entity.id
_entity.type
_entity.pdbx_description
1 polymer ?
#
loop_
_entity_poly.entity_id
_entity_poly.type
_entity_poly.pdbx_seq_one_letter_code
_entity_poly.pdbx_strand_id
1 'polypeptide(L)'
;MSKRGSRSKNRGSVLREQGSTDSLKEKKNGDANTTATMNGVILEHRRKHTSIDSTSPSSQAASLMGNPNFSLDDEVPKPGEDEGPSKGFFELSKKDQSNFLLLVLLYFLQGIPMGLAHGSVPFLLKHSVSYAAIGVFSLAAYPYSLKLLWSPIVDAVWSPTIGRRKSWILPIQTISGFSMIWLGKNINRMMKEAGETDSGVWNFTWWWFALVFLCATQDIAVDGWALTLLSKENLAYASTAQTVGLTAGQFLSYTVFLAFNSKDFANRWFRSTPAETGIMELDGYLSFWGWAYLIVTFGLAVMKREDRDRNGDGIGEVYRTMWGILKLKNIQSFIIIHLIAKIGFQANDAVTSLKLLDKGLKQEQLSLVILVDFPVEVFLGYYIGKWCQTYPPMHIWCWSFVGRLVAAGFAQFVVSIFPAGGASNGFLLLVIAEHVLSTFMNTVMFVAVSAFHAKISDPLIGGTYMTLLATVSNLGGTFPRYFVLKAVDMFTSATCMPPTGGLKAGLKGPLVTQPFSCAIEAEKHRCIEGGGVCNVTTDGYYIVNMLCILIGVLTFWGYIKPAVMRIQALPLRAWRIAG
;
A
#
# COMPACT_ATOMS: atom_id res chain seq x y z
N MET A 1 -63.24 -21.75 -6.90
CA MET A 1 -63.93 -21.31 -8.13
C MET A 1 -62.81 -21.15 -9.15
N SER A 2 -62.58 -22.12 -10.01
CA SER A 2 -63.21 -22.40 -11.31
C SER A 2 -62.84 -21.30 -12.32
N LYS A 3 -62.23 -21.49 -13.48
CA LYS A 3 -62.05 -22.55 -14.48
C LYS A 3 -61.08 -21.99 -15.52
N ARG A 4 -60.10 -22.75 -16.08
CA ARG A 4 -60.14 -23.39 -17.41
C ARG A 4 -60.34 -22.41 -18.57
N GLY A 5 -59.54 -22.44 -19.60
CA GLY A 5 -58.94 -23.42 -20.47
C GLY A 5 -58.51 -22.68 -21.74
N SER A 6 -57.75 -23.14 -22.59
CA SER A 6 -57.65 -24.21 -23.57
C SER A 6 -57.01 -23.61 -24.83
N ARG A 7 -55.88 -24.16 -25.30
CA ARG A 7 -55.68 -25.02 -26.48
C ARG A 7 -56.03 -24.45 -27.87
N SER A 8 -55.00 -24.45 -28.76
CA SER A 8 -55.04 -25.07 -30.12
C SER A 8 -53.73 -24.60 -30.85
N LYS A 9 -52.74 -25.40 -31.24
CA LYS A 9 -52.62 -26.41 -32.31
C LYS A 9 -52.94 -25.86 -33.71
N ASN A 10 -51.89 -25.78 -34.57
CA ASN A 10 -51.67 -26.52 -35.82
C ASN A 10 -50.45 -26.00 -36.53
N ARG A 11 -49.44 -26.78 -36.90
CA ARG A 11 -49.30 -27.81 -37.96
C ARG A 11 -49.22 -27.24 -39.38
N GLY A 12 -48.17 -27.66 -40.04
CA GLY A 12 -48.07 -27.93 -41.45
C GLY A 12 -46.76 -27.34 -42.03
N SER A 13 -45.76 -28.11 -42.24
CA SER A 13 -45.39 -29.11 -43.27
C SER A 13 -44.70 -28.43 -44.47
N VAL A 14 -43.41 -28.74 -44.68
CA VAL A 14 -42.84 -29.74 -45.61
C VAL A 14 -42.61 -29.24 -47.02
N LEU A 15 -41.38 -29.39 -47.50
CA LEU A 15 -40.80 -29.96 -48.74
C LEU A 15 -39.51 -29.19 -49.04
N ARG A 16 -38.29 -29.75 -49.06
CA ARG A 16 -37.66 -30.77 -49.90
C ARG A 16 -37.51 -30.30 -51.37
N GLU A 17 -36.28 -30.19 -51.83
CA GLU A 17 -35.57 -30.90 -52.88
C GLU A 17 -34.33 -30.13 -53.27
N GLN A 18 -33.14 -30.66 -53.22
CA GLN A 18 -32.43 -31.62 -54.08
C GLN A 18 -31.97 -31.05 -55.42
N GLY A 19 -30.72 -31.30 -55.68
CA GLY A 19 -30.13 -31.50 -56.97
C GLY A 19 -28.96 -30.54 -57.26
N SER A 20 -27.79 -30.93 -57.30
CA SER A 20 -26.99 -31.91 -58.06
C SER A 20 -26.10 -31.24 -59.11
N THR A 21 -24.84 -31.52 -58.94
CA THR A 21 -23.82 -31.97 -59.93
C THR A 21 -23.31 -31.08 -61.07
N ASP A 22 -22.02 -31.19 -61.18
CA ASP A 22 -21.11 -31.43 -62.30
C ASP A 22 -20.43 -30.20 -62.90
N SER A 23 -19.18 -30.18 -62.91
CA SER A 23 -18.01 -30.87 -63.46
C SER A 23 -17.36 -30.13 -64.65
N LEU A 24 -16.05 -30.09 -64.60
CA LEU A 24 -15.08 -30.29 -65.64
C LEU A 24 -14.56 -29.16 -66.55
N LYS A 25 -13.23 -29.16 -66.61
CA LYS A 25 -12.26 -29.03 -67.71
C LYS A 25 -11.59 -27.67 -67.92
N GLU A 26 -10.29 -27.59 -67.65
CA GLU A 26 -9.12 -27.81 -68.51
C GLU A 26 -9.01 -26.94 -69.75
N LYS A 27 -7.90 -26.17 -69.82
CA LYS A 27 -6.86 -26.08 -70.90
C LYS A 27 -5.93 -24.93 -70.55
N LYS A 28 -4.67 -25.15 -70.31
CA LYS A 28 -3.44 -25.39 -71.06
C LYS A 28 -3.10 -24.32 -72.10
N ASN A 29 -1.83 -23.95 -72.00
CA ASN A 29 -0.81 -23.40 -72.98
C ASN A 29 -0.59 -21.91 -72.83
N GLY A 30 0.63 -21.41 -72.87
CA GLY A 30 1.95 -21.96 -73.17
C GLY A 30 2.99 -20.86 -73.11
N ASP A 31 4.18 -21.27 -72.86
CA ASP A 31 5.51 -20.83 -73.25
C ASP A 31 5.91 -19.35 -73.32
N ALA A 32 6.95 -18.93 -72.63
CA ALA A 32 8.33 -18.85 -73.11
C ALA A 32 9.29 -18.22 -72.10
N ASN A 33 10.30 -18.98 -71.78
CA ASN A 33 11.71 -18.68 -71.46
C ASN A 33 12.14 -17.24 -71.20
N THR A 34 12.80 -16.97 -70.11
CA THR A 34 14.22 -16.59 -70.09
C THR A 34 14.84 -16.84 -68.66
N THR A 35 15.96 -17.52 -68.71
CA THR A 35 16.91 -17.91 -67.66
C THR A 35 17.49 -16.74 -66.88
N ALA A 36 17.53 -16.89 -65.53
CA ALA A 36 18.67 -16.49 -64.74
C ALA A 36 18.66 -17.25 -63.40
N THR A 37 19.64 -18.08 -63.24
CA THR A 37 20.06 -18.83 -62.04
C THR A 37 20.35 -17.93 -60.84
N MET A 38 19.78 -18.28 -59.66
CA MET A 38 20.54 -18.32 -58.40
C MET A 38 19.70 -18.98 -57.28
N ASN A 39 20.24 -20.08 -56.80
CA ASN A 39 20.09 -20.78 -55.52
C ASN A 39 18.88 -20.44 -54.66
N GLY A 40 17.83 -21.24 -54.78
CA GLY A 40 16.75 -21.32 -53.83
C GLY A 40 17.02 -22.37 -52.77
N VAL A 41 17.04 -21.97 -51.52
CA VAL A 41 16.85 -22.85 -50.40
C VAL A 41 15.38 -22.81 -50.06
N ILE A 42 14.70 -23.92 -50.30
CA ILE A 42 13.33 -24.17 -49.84
C ILE A 42 13.38 -24.33 -48.32
N LEU A 43 12.91 -23.35 -47.56
CA LEU A 43 12.64 -23.49 -46.16
C LEU A 43 11.21 -24.02 -45.98
N GLU A 44 11.12 -25.34 -45.76
CA GLU A 44 9.94 -25.99 -45.21
C GLU A 44 9.60 -25.36 -43.88
N HIS A 45 8.43 -24.77 -43.76
CA HIS A 45 7.82 -24.33 -42.51
C HIS A 45 7.44 -25.57 -41.70
N ARG A 46 8.41 -26.14 -40.99
CA ARG A 46 8.17 -27.08 -39.91
C ARG A 46 7.82 -26.28 -38.66
N ARG A 47 6.52 -26.14 -38.36
CA ARG A 47 6.04 -25.71 -37.04
C ARG A 47 6.63 -26.64 -35.98
N LYS A 48 7.76 -26.29 -35.43
CA LYS A 48 8.19 -26.82 -34.15
C LYS A 48 7.35 -26.12 -33.07
N HIS A 49 6.48 -26.87 -32.43
CA HIS A 49 6.00 -26.55 -31.09
C HIS A 49 7.25 -26.51 -30.17
N THR A 50 7.81 -25.33 -30.01
CA THR A 50 8.72 -25.09 -28.89
C THR A 50 7.83 -24.91 -27.68
N SER A 51 7.89 -25.88 -26.77
CA SER A 51 7.49 -25.73 -25.38
C SER A 51 8.17 -24.46 -24.87
N ILE A 52 7.37 -23.44 -24.54
CA ILE A 52 7.86 -22.24 -23.88
C ILE A 52 8.19 -22.69 -22.45
N ASP A 53 9.46 -22.97 -22.22
CA ASP A 53 9.99 -23.09 -20.88
C ASP A 53 9.79 -21.76 -20.16
N SER A 54 9.36 -21.86 -18.91
CA SER A 54 9.13 -20.75 -17.98
C SER A 54 10.45 -20.05 -17.66
N THR A 55 10.95 -19.23 -18.60
CA THR A 55 12.03 -18.30 -18.35
C THR A 55 11.47 -17.00 -17.80
N SER A 56 12.19 -16.40 -16.87
CA SER A 56 11.83 -15.14 -16.24
C SER A 56 11.57 -14.02 -17.28
N PRO A 57 10.76 -13.02 -16.94
CA PRO A 57 10.44 -11.91 -17.87
C PRO A 57 11.66 -11.20 -18.47
N SER A 58 12.77 -11.15 -17.72
CA SER A 58 14.01 -10.50 -18.17
C SER A 58 14.78 -11.30 -19.23
N SER A 59 14.78 -12.64 -19.15
CA SER A 59 15.45 -13.48 -20.17
C SER A 59 14.63 -13.55 -21.47
N GLN A 60 13.31 -13.48 -21.39
CA GLN A 60 12.45 -13.32 -22.57
C GLN A 60 12.65 -11.97 -23.25
N ALA A 61 12.79 -10.90 -22.46
CA ALA A 61 13.07 -9.56 -22.98
C ALA A 61 14.42 -9.51 -23.72
N ALA A 62 15.47 -10.09 -23.15
CA ALA A 62 16.80 -10.13 -23.78
C ALA A 62 16.81 -10.96 -25.08
N SER A 63 16.06 -12.06 -25.13
CA SER A 63 15.97 -12.89 -26.36
C SER A 63 15.15 -12.22 -27.47
N LEU A 64 14.15 -11.41 -27.13
CA LEU A 64 13.32 -10.67 -28.09
C LEU A 64 14.04 -9.44 -28.63
N MET A 65 14.84 -8.76 -27.83
CA MET A 65 15.63 -7.60 -28.27
C MET A 65 16.76 -7.96 -29.25
N GLY A 66 17.17 -9.22 -29.33
CA GLY A 66 18.15 -9.72 -30.29
C GLY A 66 17.58 -10.06 -31.68
N ASN A 67 16.27 -9.93 -31.89
CA ASN A 67 15.64 -10.26 -33.19
C ASN A 67 15.43 -8.99 -34.02
N PRO A 68 16.16 -8.82 -35.14
CA PRO A 68 16.08 -7.60 -35.98
C PRO A 68 14.72 -7.39 -36.66
N ASN A 69 13.84 -8.40 -36.66
CA ASN A 69 12.51 -8.32 -37.28
C ASN A 69 11.38 -8.18 -36.23
N PHE A 70 11.71 -7.93 -34.96
CA PHE A 70 10.72 -7.74 -33.92
C PHE A 70 10.17 -6.30 -33.98
N SER A 71 8.93 -6.13 -34.40
CA SER A 71 8.19 -4.87 -34.34
C SER A 71 7.36 -4.85 -33.05
N LEU A 72 7.68 -3.91 -32.17
CA LEU A 72 6.96 -3.70 -30.88
C LEU A 72 5.48 -3.29 -31.07
N ASP A 73 5.09 -2.91 -32.30
CA ASP A 73 3.73 -2.46 -32.60
C ASP A 73 2.78 -3.62 -32.99
N ASP A 74 3.31 -4.82 -33.30
CA ASP A 74 2.53 -5.91 -33.90
C ASP A 74 2.08 -6.99 -32.88
N GLU A 75 2.62 -7.03 -31.66
CA GLU A 75 2.31 -8.07 -30.66
C GLU A 75 1.91 -7.55 -29.27
N VAL A 76 1.45 -6.33 -29.14
CA VAL A 76 0.81 -5.91 -27.89
C VAL A 76 -0.63 -6.41 -27.95
N PRO A 77 -1.03 -7.45 -27.15
CA PRO A 77 -2.43 -7.79 -27.02
C PRO A 77 -3.17 -6.54 -26.58
N LYS A 78 -4.17 -6.14 -27.33
CA LYS A 78 -5.04 -5.03 -26.91
C LYS A 78 -5.62 -5.40 -25.56
N PRO A 79 -5.58 -4.51 -24.55
CA PRO A 79 -6.23 -4.76 -23.29
C PRO A 79 -7.70 -5.07 -23.55
N GLY A 80 -8.12 -6.33 -23.33
CA GLY A 80 -9.52 -6.75 -23.49
C GLY A 80 -9.80 -7.84 -24.52
N GLU A 81 -8.84 -8.31 -25.33
CA GLU A 81 -9.16 -9.33 -26.35
C GLU A 81 -8.98 -10.78 -25.88
N ASP A 82 -8.28 -11.05 -24.75
CA ASP A 82 -8.06 -12.41 -24.22
C ASP A 82 -8.49 -12.62 -22.75
N GLU A 83 -9.14 -11.66 -22.12
CA GLU A 83 -9.76 -11.89 -20.83
C GLU A 83 -11.16 -12.48 -21.05
N GLY A 84 -11.23 -13.80 -21.14
CA GLY A 84 -12.47 -14.51 -20.88
C GLY A 84 -13.04 -14.06 -19.53
N PRO A 85 -14.37 -14.15 -19.30
CA PRO A 85 -15.00 -13.67 -18.07
C PRO A 85 -14.23 -14.21 -16.87
N SER A 86 -13.77 -13.32 -16.00
CA SER A 86 -12.99 -13.67 -14.81
C SER A 86 -13.79 -14.69 -14.00
N LYS A 87 -13.27 -15.92 -13.90
CA LYS A 87 -13.90 -17.01 -13.15
C LYS A 87 -14.06 -16.55 -11.70
N GLY A 88 -15.21 -16.78 -11.11
CA GLY A 88 -15.43 -16.52 -9.69
C GLY A 88 -14.49 -17.37 -8.82
N PHE A 89 -14.19 -16.95 -7.59
CA PHE A 89 -13.29 -17.68 -6.68
C PHE A 89 -13.65 -19.16 -6.53
N PHE A 90 -14.96 -19.50 -6.47
CA PHE A 90 -15.44 -20.89 -6.33
C PHE A 90 -15.31 -21.72 -7.62
N GLU A 91 -15.07 -21.07 -8.76
CA GLU A 91 -14.86 -21.72 -10.06
C GLU A 91 -13.39 -22.03 -10.33
N LEU A 92 -12.48 -21.49 -9.47
CA LEU A 92 -11.05 -21.77 -9.54
C LEU A 92 -10.76 -23.26 -9.25
N SER A 93 -9.65 -23.76 -9.78
CA SER A 93 -9.14 -25.07 -9.41
C SER A 93 -8.88 -25.14 -7.89
N LYS A 94 -9.07 -26.31 -7.27
CA LYS A 94 -8.77 -26.50 -5.84
C LYS A 94 -7.33 -26.15 -5.49
N LYS A 95 -6.40 -26.31 -6.43
CA LYS A 95 -5.00 -25.94 -6.28
C LYS A 95 -4.87 -24.41 -6.21
N ASP A 96 -5.50 -23.67 -7.11
CA ASP A 96 -5.46 -22.20 -7.12
C ASP A 96 -6.19 -21.60 -5.92
N GLN A 97 -7.33 -22.19 -5.51
CA GLN A 97 -8.01 -21.76 -4.27
C GLN A 97 -7.10 -21.91 -3.05
N SER A 98 -6.44 -23.07 -2.90
CA SER A 98 -5.50 -23.31 -1.79
C SER A 98 -4.30 -22.38 -1.84
N ASN A 99 -3.75 -22.13 -3.03
CA ASN A 99 -2.64 -21.20 -3.22
C ASN A 99 -3.04 -19.76 -2.96
N PHE A 100 -4.24 -19.35 -3.39
CA PHE A 100 -4.79 -18.03 -3.08
C PHE A 100 -4.93 -17.82 -1.57
N LEU A 101 -5.52 -18.78 -0.84
CA LEU A 101 -5.65 -18.71 0.61
C LEU A 101 -4.29 -18.66 1.32
N LEU A 102 -3.30 -19.41 0.82
CA LEU A 102 -1.93 -19.33 1.32
C LEU A 102 -1.35 -17.94 1.13
N LEU A 103 -1.50 -17.34 -0.05
CA LEU A 103 -1.05 -15.97 -0.32
C LEU A 103 -1.74 -14.96 0.59
N VAL A 104 -3.07 -15.04 0.73
CA VAL A 104 -3.83 -14.19 1.65
C VAL A 104 -3.28 -14.31 3.07
N LEU A 105 -3.00 -15.53 3.55
CA LEU A 105 -2.44 -15.76 4.89
C LEU A 105 -1.05 -15.12 5.05
N LEU A 106 -0.17 -15.25 4.05
CA LEU A 106 1.18 -14.68 4.10
C LEU A 106 1.15 -13.14 4.10
N TYR A 107 0.31 -12.54 3.26
CA TYR A 107 0.10 -11.10 3.24
C TYR A 107 -0.61 -10.58 4.51
N PHE A 108 -1.55 -11.35 5.04
CA PHE A 108 -2.24 -11.03 6.29
C PHE A 108 -1.25 -10.95 7.47
N LEU A 109 -0.40 -11.96 7.62
CA LEU A 109 0.65 -11.92 8.65
C LEU A 109 1.54 -10.69 8.49
N GLN A 110 1.97 -10.38 7.27
CA GLN A 110 2.77 -9.20 6.98
C GLN A 110 2.04 -7.89 7.30
N GLY A 111 0.72 -7.85 7.10
CA GLY A 111 -0.14 -6.72 7.44
C GLY A 111 -0.15 -6.39 8.95
N ILE A 112 0.08 -7.38 9.83
CA ILE A 112 0.05 -7.21 11.29
C ILE A 112 1.12 -6.21 11.78
N PRO A 113 2.42 -6.42 11.61
CA PRO A 113 3.43 -5.46 12.07
C PRO A 113 3.38 -4.13 11.30
N MET A 114 2.94 -4.16 10.04
CA MET A 114 2.76 -2.94 9.25
C MET A 114 1.62 -2.07 9.80
N GLY A 115 0.49 -2.67 10.16
CA GLY A 115 -0.64 -1.98 10.79
C GLY A 115 -0.29 -1.40 12.15
N LEU A 116 0.54 -2.10 12.94
CA LEU A 116 1.06 -1.55 14.20
C LEU A 116 2.00 -0.37 13.94
N ALA A 117 3.00 -0.51 13.05
CA ALA A 117 4.02 0.50 12.81
C ALA A 117 3.46 1.79 12.22
N HIS A 118 2.51 1.69 11.30
CA HIS A 118 1.91 2.85 10.63
C HIS A 118 0.70 3.42 11.37
N GLY A 119 -0.03 2.56 12.09
CA GLY A 119 -1.29 2.87 12.76
C GLY A 119 -1.13 3.01 14.26
N SER A 120 -1.31 1.92 15.02
CA SER A 120 -1.51 1.94 16.46
C SER A 120 -0.35 2.49 17.27
N VAL A 121 0.89 2.14 16.94
CA VAL A 121 2.07 2.52 17.73
C VAL A 121 2.27 4.04 17.80
N PRO A 122 2.15 4.83 16.72
CA PRO A 122 2.19 6.28 16.81
C PRO A 122 1.17 6.89 17.77
N PHE A 123 -0.04 6.31 17.83
CA PHE A 123 -1.07 6.78 18.77
C PHE A 123 -0.75 6.44 20.21
N LEU A 124 -0.24 5.24 20.48
CA LEU A 124 0.19 4.84 21.82
C LEU A 124 1.37 5.68 22.31
N LEU A 125 2.35 5.95 21.44
CA LEU A 125 3.49 6.80 21.74
C LEU A 125 3.09 8.24 22.03
N LYS A 126 2.04 8.76 21.39
CA LYS A 126 1.64 10.17 21.49
C LYS A 126 1.35 10.61 22.93
N HIS A 127 0.92 9.67 23.79
CA HIS A 127 0.69 9.96 25.20
C HIS A 127 1.97 10.25 26.00
N SER A 128 3.15 9.89 25.47
CA SER A 128 4.42 9.96 26.21
C SER A 128 5.49 10.76 25.47
N VAL A 129 5.35 11.00 24.17
CA VAL A 129 6.39 11.61 23.34
C VAL A 129 5.89 12.80 22.53
N SER A 130 6.81 13.66 22.07
CA SER A 130 6.55 14.80 21.20
C SER A 130 6.20 14.38 19.76
N TYR A 131 5.70 15.31 18.95
CA TYR A 131 5.51 15.09 17.51
C TYR A 131 6.82 14.83 16.78
N ALA A 132 7.91 15.50 17.18
CA ALA A 132 9.25 15.27 16.61
C ALA A 132 9.72 13.83 16.86
N ALA A 133 9.50 13.30 18.07
CA ALA A 133 9.82 11.91 18.40
C ALA A 133 8.99 10.90 17.59
N ILE A 134 7.69 11.17 17.37
CA ILE A 134 6.86 10.39 16.44
C ILE A 134 7.40 10.53 15.00
N GLY A 135 7.92 11.71 14.65
CA GLY A 135 8.61 11.93 13.38
C GLY A 135 9.83 11.00 13.22
N VAL A 136 10.68 10.89 14.25
CA VAL A 136 11.80 9.93 14.28
C VAL A 136 11.27 8.50 14.11
N PHE A 137 10.22 8.13 14.85
CA PHE A 137 9.61 6.81 14.74
C PHE A 137 9.08 6.53 13.31
N SER A 138 8.60 7.55 12.60
CA SER A 138 8.12 7.38 11.23
C SER A 138 9.20 6.89 10.25
N LEU A 139 10.49 7.02 10.59
CA LEU A 139 11.60 6.46 9.82
C LEU A 139 11.56 4.92 9.76
N ALA A 140 10.90 4.28 10.72
CA ALA A 140 10.69 2.84 10.70
C ALA A 140 9.91 2.34 9.46
N ALA A 141 9.14 3.21 8.79
CA ALA A 141 8.41 2.89 7.58
C ALA A 141 9.25 2.91 6.28
N TYR A 142 10.46 3.49 6.31
CA TYR A 142 11.30 3.67 5.12
C TYR A 142 11.70 2.39 4.41
N PRO A 143 12.02 1.26 5.09
CA PRO A 143 12.35 0.03 4.39
C PRO A 143 11.28 -0.40 3.40
N TYR A 144 10.01 -0.30 3.76
CA TYR A 144 8.92 -0.68 2.85
C TYR A 144 8.85 0.21 1.60
N SER A 145 9.18 1.49 1.75
CA SER A 145 9.26 2.44 0.65
C SER A 145 10.55 2.33 -0.19
N LEU A 146 11.56 1.61 0.29
CA LEU A 146 12.86 1.47 -0.37
C LEU A 146 13.17 0.03 -0.80
N LYS A 147 12.21 -0.90 -0.66
CA LYS A 147 12.42 -2.34 -0.91
C LYS A 147 13.00 -2.67 -2.29
N LEU A 148 12.78 -1.80 -3.27
CA LEU A 148 13.36 -1.94 -4.61
C LEU A 148 14.90 -2.02 -4.59
N LEU A 149 15.57 -1.35 -3.64
CA LEU A 149 17.03 -1.29 -3.59
C LEU A 149 17.67 -2.67 -3.39
N TRP A 150 16.99 -3.60 -2.73
CA TRP A 150 17.51 -4.96 -2.50
C TRP A 150 16.62 -6.07 -3.10
N SER A 151 15.54 -5.74 -3.79
CA SER A 151 14.70 -6.74 -4.46
C SER A 151 15.49 -7.63 -5.45
N PRO A 152 16.47 -7.12 -6.24
CA PRO A 152 17.27 -7.97 -7.10
C PRO A 152 18.11 -9.02 -6.34
N ILE A 153 18.52 -8.71 -5.10
CA ILE A 153 19.25 -9.65 -4.26
C ILE A 153 18.33 -10.80 -3.83
N VAL A 154 17.09 -10.47 -3.41
CA VAL A 154 16.08 -11.46 -3.02
C VAL A 154 15.70 -12.37 -4.19
N ASP A 155 15.69 -11.81 -5.39
CA ASP A 155 15.36 -12.56 -6.61
C ASP A 155 16.51 -13.46 -7.09
N ALA A 156 17.76 -13.07 -6.87
CA ALA A 156 18.92 -13.75 -7.41
C ALA A 156 19.63 -14.71 -6.43
N VAL A 157 19.44 -14.54 -5.12
CA VAL A 157 20.12 -15.34 -4.10
C VAL A 157 19.15 -16.29 -3.41
N TRP A 158 19.33 -17.60 -3.57
CA TRP A 158 18.51 -18.62 -2.90
C TRP A 158 19.25 -19.94 -2.74
N SER A 159 18.70 -20.82 -1.89
CA SER A 159 19.17 -22.18 -1.72
C SER A 159 18.38 -23.15 -2.62
N PRO A 160 19.04 -23.90 -3.53
CA PRO A 160 18.36 -24.85 -4.41
C PRO A 160 17.67 -26.00 -3.65
N THR A 161 18.05 -26.24 -2.40
CA THR A 161 17.47 -27.31 -1.56
C THR A 161 16.15 -26.91 -0.93
N ILE A 162 15.98 -25.61 -0.61
CA ILE A 162 14.80 -25.08 0.09
C ILE A 162 13.77 -24.57 -0.92
N GLY A 163 14.22 -24.00 -2.04
CA GLY A 163 13.42 -23.33 -3.05
C GLY A 163 13.70 -21.83 -3.08
N ARG A 164 13.41 -21.18 -4.21
CA ARG A 164 13.75 -19.77 -4.47
C ARG A 164 13.09 -18.82 -3.46
N ARG A 165 11.80 -18.96 -3.25
CA ARG A 165 11.02 -18.05 -2.40
C ARG A 165 11.02 -18.47 -0.93
N LYS A 166 10.94 -19.76 -0.68
CA LYS A 166 11.02 -20.29 0.69
C LYS A 166 12.36 -20.02 1.37
N SER A 167 13.45 -19.91 0.61
CA SER A 167 14.78 -19.54 1.15
C SER A 167 14.79 -18.18 1.84
N TRP A 168 13.89 -17.28 1.45
CA TRP A 168 13.72 -15.97 2.07
C TRP A 168 12.56 -15.95 3.08
N ILE A 169 11.41 -16.51 2.73
CA ILE A 169 10.20 -16.43 3.56
C ILE A 169 10.42 -17.14 4.90
N LEU A 170 10.97 -18.37 4.90
CA LEU A 170 11.12 -19.13 6.14
C LEU A 170 12.04 -18.47 7.17
N PRO A 171 13.30 -18.06 6.84
CA PRO A 171 14.16 -17.41 7.81
C PRO A 171 13.62 -16.04 8.24
N ILE A 172 13.06 -15.24 7.31
CA ILE A 172 12.51 -13.93 7.61
C ILE A 172 11.34 -14.05 8.60
N GLN A 173 10.36 -14.93 8.32
CA GLN A 173 9.22 -15.12 9.22
C GLN A 173 9.67 -15.68 10.59
N THR A 174 10.65 -16.56 10.62
CA THR A 174 11.22 -17.07 11.87
C THR A 174 11.84 -15.95 12.69
N ILE A 175 12.69 -15.12 12.08
CA ILE A 175 13.32 -13.98 12.74
C ILE A 175 12.27 -12.96 13.18
N SER A 176 11.28 -12.66 12.33
CA SER A 176 10.18 -11.75 12.66
C SER A 176 9.36 -12.25 13.84
N GLY A 177 9.03 -13.55 13.87
CA GLY A 177 8.30 -14.16 14.97
C GLY A 177 9.02 -14.03 16.31
N PHE A 178 10.31 -14.38 16.34
CA PHE A 178 11.14 -14.21 17.54
C PHE A 178 11.33 -12.75 17.93
N SER A 179 11.51 -11.85 16.95
CA SER A 179 11.64 -10.41 17.19
C SER A 179 10.35 -9.84 17.80
N MET A 180 9.18 -10.26 17.32
CA MET A 180 7.89 -9.83 17.89
C MET A 180 7.69 -10.36 19.32
N ILE A 181 8.04 -11.61 19.62
CA ILE A 181 7.98 -12.16 20.97
C ILE A 181 8.93 -11.39 21.92
N TRP A 182 10.16 -11.13 21.45
CA TRP A 182 11.15 -10.39 22.24
C TRP A 182 10.67 -8.94 22.46
N LEU A 183 10.20 -8.29 21.38
CA LEU A 183 9.67 -6.93 21.44
C LEU A 183 8.47 -6.87 22.41
N GLY A 184 7.53 -7.83 22.33
CA GLY A 184 6.39 -7.90 23.27
C GLY A 184 6.83 -7.93 24.71
N LYS A 185 7.85 -8.72 25.08
CA LYS A 185 8.39 -8.76 26.45
C LYS A 185 9.03 -7.46 26.93
N ASN A 186 9.55 -6.64 26.01
CA ASN A 186 10.32 -5.43 26.34
C ASN A 186 9.58 -4.13 25.99
N ILE A 187 8.44 -4.18 25.32
CA ILE A 187 7.80 -3.02 24.70
C ILE A 187 7.43 -1.94 25.72
N ASN A 188 6.89 -2.32 26.88
CA ASN A 188 6.49 -1.37 27.92
C ASN A 188 7.69 -0.60 28.49
N ARG A 189 8.83 -1.29 28.69
CA ARG A 189 10.09 -0.64 29.09
C ARG A 189 10.59 0.31 28.00
N MET A 190 10.62 -0.17 26.74
CA MET A 190 11.11 0.63 25.62
C MET A 190 10.25 1.86 25.33
N MET A 191 8.93 1.76 25.50
CA MET A 191 8.02 2.91 25.38
C MET A 191 8.27 3.93 26.48
N LYS A 192 8.54 3.48 27.72
CA LYS A 192 8.89 4.36 28.82
C LYS A 192 10.23 5.07 28.56
N GLU A 193 11.26 4.34 28.15
CA GLU A 193 12.57 4.91 27.79
C GLU A 193 12.46 5.92 26.63
N ALA A 194 11.59 5.66 25.64
CA ALA A 194 11.31 6.58 24.55
C ALA A 194 10.62 7.87 25.03
N GLY A 195 9.82 7.82 26.07
CA GLY A 195 9.22 9.00 26.72
C GLY A 195 10.20 9.83 27.54
N GLU A 196 11.28 9.22 28.04
CA GLU A 196 12.24 9.85 28.93
C GLU A 196 13.48 10.39 28.20
N THR A 197 13.91 9.77 27.09
CA THR A 197 15.18 10.09 26.42
C THR A 197 15.09 10.01 24.89
N ASP A 198 15.83 10.89 24.21
CA ASP A 198 15.96 10.83 22.74
C ASP A 198 16.62 9.53 22.26
N SER A 199 17.58 9.00 23.02
CA SER A 199 18.21 7.71 22.71
C SER A 199 17.23 6.56 22.81
N GLY A 200 16.25 6.62 23.73
CA GLY A 200 15.14 5.66 23.84
C GLY A 200 14.25 5.68 22.59
N VAL A 201 13.94 6.87 22.05
CA VAL A 201 13.18 7.02 20.80
C VAL A 201 13.92 6.36 19.63
N TRP A 202 15.23 6.60 19.49
CA TRP A 202 16.04 5.99 18.43
C TRP A 202 16.13 4.46 18.57
N ASN A 203 16.36 3.96 19.80
CA ASN A 203 16.38 2.51 20.05
C ASN A 203 15.04 1.85 19.70
N PHE A 204 13.93 2.44 20.13
CA PHE A 204 12.60 2.00 19.79
C PHE A 204 12.37 1.98 18.26
N THR A 205 12.76 3.06 17.57
CA THR A 205 12.65 3.21 16.11
C THR A 205 13.46 2.14 15.38
N TRP A 206 14.68 1.83 15.81
CA TRP A 206 15.53 0.82 15.17
C TRP A 206 14.95 -0.58 15.24
N TRP A 207 14.32 -0.96 16.33
CA TRP A 207 13.65 -2.27 16.43
C TRP A 207 12.47 -2.37 15.47
N TRP A 208 11.67 -1.32 15.38
CA TRP A 208 10.57 -1.28 14.42
C TRP A 208 11.04 -1.18 12.97
N PHE A 209 12.11 -0.42 12.72
CA PHE A 209 12.77 -0.37 11.42
C PHE A 209 13.23 -1.76 10.97
N ALA A 210 13.90 -2.52 11.85
CA ALA A 210 14.33 -3.88 11.56
C ALA A 210 13.14 -4.81 11.26
N LEU A 211 12.06 -4.72 12.04
CA LEU A 211 10.86 -5.52 11.81
C LEU A 211 10.19 -5.17 10.47
N VAL A 212 10.06 -3.90 10.14
CA VAL A 212 9.51 -3.44 8.85
C VAL A 212 10.43 -3.81 7.69
N PHE A 213 11.76 -3.81 7.88
CA PHE A 213 12.71 -4.30 6.88
C PHE A 213 12.51 -5.78 6.57
N LEU A 214 12.29 -6.59 7.59
CA LEU A 214 11.96 -8.02 7.42
C LEU A 214 10.63 -8.18 6.67
N CYS A 215 9.60 -7.40 7.02
CA CYS A 215 8.32 -7.39 6.30
C CYS A 215 8.47 -7.00 4.83
N ALA A 216 9.23 -5.94 4.54
CA ALA A 216 9.48 -5.48 3.18
C ALA A 216 10.24 -6.53 2.34
N THR A 217 11.17 -7.26 2.97
CA THR A 217 11.92 -8.33 2.31
C THR A 217 11.03 -9.55 2.08
N GLN A 218 10.17 -9.89 3.04
CA GLN A 218 9.16 -10.94 2.85
C GLN A 218 8.20 -10.62 1.71
N ASP A 219 7.76 -9.36 1.61
CA ASP A 219 6.86 -8.88 0.56
C ASP A 219 7.42 -9.15 -0.84
N ILE A 220 8.70 -8.83 -1.07
CA ILE A 220 9.38 -9.14 -2.33
C ILE A 220 9.31 -10.64 -2.66
N ALA A 221 9.59 -11.49 -1.67
CA ALA A 221 9.59 -12.93 -1.87
C ALA A 221 8.18 -13.49 -2.12
N VAL A 222 7.16 -13.00 -1.41
CA VAL A 222 5.76 -13.42 -1.57
C VAL A 222 5.19 -12.92 -2.89
N ASP A 223 5.45 -11.67 -3.29
CA ASP A 223 5.06 -11.11 -4.58
C ASP A 223 5.59 -11.96 -5.73
N GLY A 224 6.89 -12.30 -5.67
CA GLY A 224 7.48 -13.18 -6.67
C GLY A 224 6.93 -14.62 -6.64
N TRP A 225 6.52 -15.13 -5.46
CA TRP A 225 5.91 -16.45 -5.36
C TRP A 225 4.50 -16.51 -5.89
N ALA A 226 3.73 -15.44 -5.71
CA ALA A 226 2.37 -15.32 -6.20
C ALA A 226 2.28 -15.54 -7.73
N LEU A 227 3.27 -15.05 -8.49
CA LEU A 227 3.36 -15.22 -9.94
C LEU A 227 3.57 -16.67 -10.40
N THR A 228 4.11 -17.52 -9.52
CA THR A 228 4.39 -18.94 -9.83
C THR A 228 3.43 -19.92 -9.16
N LEU A 229 2.76 -19.50 -8.07
CA LEU A 229 1.81 -20.33 -7.34
C LEU A 229 0.47 -20.46 -8.08
N LEU A 230 0.01 -19.35 -8.67
CA LEU A 230 -1.26 -19.30 -9.40
C LEU A 230 -1.06 -19.71 -10.86
N SER A 231 -2.08 -20.29 -11.46
CA SER A 231 -2.10 -20.57 -12.89
C SER A 231 -2.07 -19.26 -13.69
N LYS A 232 -1.52 -19.28 -14.90
CA LYS A 232 -1.37 -18.09 -15.77
C LYS A 232 -2.70 -17.36 -16.01
N GLU A 233 -3.80 -18.12 -16.13
CA GLU A 233 -5.15 -17.60 -16.31
C GLU A 233 -5.69 -16.85 -15.09
N ASN A 234 -5.16 -17.15 -13.90
CA ASN A 234 -5.65 -16.65 -12.62
C ASN A 234 -4.65 -15.70 -11.92
N LEU A 235 -3.64 -15.17 -12.62
CA LEU A 235 -2.63 -14.27 -12.06
C LEU A 235 -3.23 -12.96 -11.49
N ALA A 236 -4.37 -12.51 -12.00
CA ALA A 236 -5.09 -11.36 -11.45
C ALA A 236 -5.46 -11.55 -9.97
N TYR A 237 -5.66 -12.79 -9.51
CA TYR A 237 -5.92 -13.10 -8.12
C TYR A 237 -4.71 -12.87 -7.20
N ALA A 238 -3.48 -12.75 -7.72
CA ALA A 238 -2.30 -12.41 -6.91
C ALA A 238 -2.44 -11.03 -6.26
N SER A 239 -2.82 -10.01 -7.03
CA SER A 239 -3.05 -8.67 -6.50
C SER A 239 -4.26 -8.60 -5.56
N THR A 240 -5.29 -9.39 -5.82
CA THR A 240 -6.44 -9.52 -4.92
C THR A 240 -6.02 -10.15 -3.58
N ALA A 241 -5.22 -11.21 -3.60
CA ALA A 241 -4.70 -11.85 -2.38
C ALA A 241 -3.84 -10.88 -1.56
N GLN A 242 -2.99 -10.10 -2.22
CA GLN A 242 -2.17 -9.07 -1.58
C GLN A 242 -3.04 -8.00 -0.93
N THR A 243 -3.97 -7.43 -1.68
CA THR A 243 -4.86 -6.38 -1.15
C THR A 243 -5.68 -6.89 0.03
N VAL A 244 -6.36 -8.03 -0.12
CA VAL A 244 -7.21 -8.60 0.94
C VAL A 244 -6.37 -8.96 2.17
N GLY A 245 -5.24 -9.64 1.98
CA GLY A 245 -4.38 -10.07 3.08
C GLY A 245 -3.79 -8.88 3.84
N LEU A 246 -3.08 -7.98 3.16
CA LEU A 246 -2.46 -6.81 3.79
C LEU A 246 -3.48 -5.92 4.49
N THR A 247 -4.58 -5.59 3.81
CA THR A 247 -5.61 -4.71 4.38
C THR A 247 -6.27 -5.35 5.59
N ALA A 248 -6.59 -6.65 5.56
CA ALA A 248 -7.17 -7.34 6.71
C ALA A 248 -6.20 -7.37 7.91
N GLY A 249 -4.91 -7.63 7.69
CA GLY A 249 -3.88 -7.61 8.74
C GLY A 249 -3.67 -6.21 9.32
N GLN A 250 -3.58 -5.20 8.47
CA GLN A 250 -3.47 -3.80 8.89
C GLN A 250 -4.72 -3.33 9.65
N PHE A 251 -5.91 -3.65 9.15
CA PHE A 251 -7.17 -3.34 9.81
C PHE A 251 -7.25 -3.96 11.21
N LEU A 252 -6.88 -5.23 11.34
CA LEU A 252 -6.87 -5.91 12.63
C LEU A 252 -5.90 -5.24 13.62
N SER A 253 -4.71 -4.86 13.15
CA SER A 253 -3.67 -4.25 14.00
C SER A 253 -3.85 -2.76 14.25
N TYR A 254 -4.57 -2.06 13.37
CA TYR A 254 -4.81 -0.64 13.55
C TYR A 254 -6.16 -0.39 14.25
N THR A 255 -7.24 -0.90 13.68
CA THR A 255 -8.59 -0.59 14.16
C THR A 255 -9.01 -1.46 15.33
N VAL A 256 -8.95 -2.79 15.15
CA VAL A 256 -9.44 -3.74 16.16
C VAL A 256 -8.55 -3.74 17.39
N PHE A 257 -7.24 -3.79 17.21
CA PHE A 257 -6.30 -3.74 18.33
C PHE A 257 -6.42 -2.42 19.11
N LEU A 258 -6.50 -1.27 18.41
CA LEU A 258 -6.62 0.03 19.08
C LEU A 258 -7.91 0.14 19.91
N ALA A 259 -9.03 -0.42 19.41
CA ALA A 259 -10.26 -0.51 20.18
C ALA A 259 -10.10 -1.43 21.42
N PHE A 260 -9.51 -2.60 21.26
CA PHE A 260 -9.32 -3.57 22.36
C PHE A 260 -8.27 -3.13 23.38
N ASN A 261 -7.34 -2.29 22.99
CA ASN A 261 -6.38 -1.65 23.89
C ASN A 261 -7.01 -0.54 24.73
N SER A 262 -8.14 0.03 24.29
CA SER A 262 -8.86 1.06 25.06
C SER A 262 -9.55 0.48 26.30
N LYS A 263 -9.19 1.01 27.49
CA LYS A 263 -9.86 0.65 28.75
C LYS A 263 -11.35 1.01 28.76
N ASP A 264 -11.72 2.15 28.17
CA ASP A 264 -13.11 2.62 28.12
C ASP A 264 -13.98 1.66 27.29
N PHE A 265 -13.47 1.20 26.14
CA PHE A 265 -14.12 0.20 25.30
C PHE A 265 -14.27 -1.14 26.01
N ALA A 266 -13.18 -1.62 26.67
CA ALA A 266 -13.17 -2.86 27.41
C ALA A 266 -14.18 -2.87 28.57
N ASN A 267 -14.22 -1.78 29.35
CA ASN A 267 -15.11 -1.64 30.49
C ASN A 267 -16.58 -1.48 30.10
N ARG A 268 -16.84 -0.88 28.93
CA ARG A 268 -18.20 -0.65 28.44
C ARG A 268 -18.85 -1.90 27.85
N TRP A 269 -18.08 -2.73 27.13
CA TRP A 269 -18.65 -3.78 26.29
C TRP A 269 -18.33 -5.20 26.76
N PHE A 270 -17.24 -5.40 27.53
CA PHE A 270 -16.73 -6.72 27.84
C PHE A 270 -16.58 -7.01 29.34
N ARG A 271 -16.60 -5.99 30.19
CA ARG A 271 -16.37 -6.16 31.61
C ARG A 271 -17.57 -5.71 32.45
N SER A 272 -17.88 -6.51 33.47
CA SER A 272 -18.86 -6.15 34.52
C SER A 272 -18.23 -5.31 35.63
N THR A 273 -16.94 -5.51 35.91
CA THR A 273 -16.15 -4.71 36.87
C THR A 273 -15.09 -3.90 36.12
N PRO A 274 -15.08 -2.55 36.23
CA PRO A 274 -14.09 -1.71 35.56
C PRO A 274 -12.66 -2.03 35.95
N ALA A 275 -11.74 -2.02 34.99
CA ALA A 275 -10.30 -2.16 35.18
C ALA A 275 -9.54 -1.05 34.45
N GLU A 276 -8.29 -0.79 34.82
CA GLU A 276 -7.46 0.26 34.27
C GLU A 276 -6.73 -0.15 32.95
N THR A 277 -6.89 -1.41 32.52
CA THR A 277 -6.24 -1.96 31.33
C THR A 277 -7.25 -2.23 30.21
N GLY A 278 -6.80 -2.32 28.96
CA GLY A 278 -7.59 -2.82 27.83
C GLY A 278 -7.85 -4.32 27.92
N ILE A 279 -8.55 -4.89 26.93
CA ILE A 279 -8.70 -6.35 26.78
C ILE A 279 -7.38 -6.96 26.36
N MET A 280 -6.65 -6.26 25.49
CA MET A 280 -5.41 -6.70 24.92
C MET A 280 -4.41 -5.54 24.89
N GLU A 281 -3.32 -5.70 25.62
CA GLU A 281 -2.20 -4.77 25.67
C GLU A 281 -1.22 -5.08 24.52
N LEU A 282 -0.36 -4.12 24.16
CA LEU A 282 0.58 -4.24 23.04
C LEU A 282 1.58 -5.39 23.20
N ASP A 283 2.01 -5.66 24.43
CA ASP A 283 2.93 -6.76 24.77
C ASP A 283 2.34 -8.14 24.47
N GLY A 284 1.09 -8.35 24.91
CA GLY A 284 0.32 -9.57 24.65
C GLY A 284 0.04 -9.75 23.17
N TYR A 285 -0.34 -8.66 22.46
CA TYR A 285 -0.63 -8.67 21.03
C TYR A 285 0.59 -9.06 20.20
N LEU A 286 1.74 -8.44 20.46
CA LEU A 286 3.00 -8.77 19.79
C LEU A 286 3.44 -10.21 20.06
N SER A 287 3.33 -10.67 21.32
CA SER A 287 3.69 -12.03 21.68
C SER A 287 2.80 -13.06 20.98
N PHE A 288 1.49 -12.83 20.95
CA PHE A 288 0.52 -13.70 20.26
C PHE A 288 0.85 -13.82 18.78
N TRP A 289 1.05 -12.71 18.08
CA TRP A 289 1.35 -12.73 16.64
C TRP A 289 2.76 -13.27 16.36
N GLY A 290 3.72 -13.06 17.26
CA GLY A 290 5.03 -13.68 17.15
C GLY A 290 4.95 -15.22 17.12
N TRP A 291 4.14 -15.81 18.01
CA TRP A 291 3.88 -17.26 17.99
C TRP A 291 3.10 -17.68 16.75
N ALA A 292 2.10 -16.90 16.31
CA ALA A 292 1.38 -17.19 15.07
C ALA A 292 2.30 -17.22 13.85
N TYR A 293 3.26 -16.29 13.77
CA TYR A 293 4.31 -16.30 12.74
C TYR A 293 5.10 -17.61 12.74
N LEU A 294 5.56 -18.05 13.90
CA LEU A 294 6.35 -19.29 14.03
C LEU A 294 5.53 -20.54 13.64
N ILE A 295 4.26 -20.61 14.06
CA ILE A 295 3.37 -21.72 13.73
C ILE A 295 3.11 -21.78 12.21
N VAL A 296 2.79 -20.65 11.58
CA VAL A 296 2.54 -20.60 10.14
C VAL A 296 3.82 -20.91 9.36
N THR A 297 4.98 -20.41 9.82
CA THR A 297 6.28 -20.70 9.20
C THR A 297 6.60 -22.18 9.26
N PHE A 298 6.38 -22.82 10.41
CA PHE A 298 6.55 -24.27 10.55
C PHE A 298 5.61 -25.04 9.62
N GLY A 299 4.31 -24.67 9.59
CA GLY A 299 3.35 -25.25 8.67
C GLY A 299 3.78 -25.13 7.21
N LEU A 300 4.23 -23.92 6.82
CA LEU A 300 4.73 -23.66 5.47
C LEU A 300 5.98 -24.51 5.13
N ALA A 301 6.89 -24.66 6.08
CA ALA A 301 8.10 -25.46 5.89
C ALA A 301 7.77 -26.93 5.60
N VAL A 302 6.80 -27.50 6.34
CA VAL A 302 6.44 -28.93 6.28
C VAL A 302 5.45 -29.22 5.14
N MET A 303 4.39 -28.42 5.00
CA MET A 303 3.27 -28.76 4.13
C MET A 303 3.45 -28.33 2.68
N LYS A 304 4.18 -27.25 2.41
CA LYS A 304 4.33 -26.72 1.06
C LYS A 304 5.72 -27.04 0.50
N ARG A 305 5.76 -27.64 -0.68
CA ARG A 305 6.99 -27.82 -1.47
C ARG A 305 7.02 -26.79 -2.58
N GLU A 306 8.18 -26.22 -2.84
CA GLU A 306 8.44 -25.31 -3.95
C GLU A 306 9.21 -26.07 -5.04
N ASP A 307 8.85 -25.82 -6.30
CA ASP A 307 9.54 -26.40 -7.44
C ASP A 307 10.98 -25.88 -7.50
N ARG A 308 11.92 -26.77 -7.84
CA ARG A 308 13.36 -26.44 -7.91
C ARG A 308 13.63 -25.70 -9.22
N ASP A 309 13.72 -24.40 -9.15
CA ASP A 309 14.18 -23.58 -10.27
C ASP A 309 15.70 -23.43 -10.24
N ARG A 310 16.36 -23.61 -11.39
CA ARG A 310 17.82 -23.51 -11.53
C ARG A 310 18.27 -22.26 -12.28
N ASN A 311 17.36 -21.56 -12.94
CA ASN A 311 17.68 -20.42 -13.78
C ASN A 311 17.38 -19.13 -13.01
N GLY A 312 18.42 -18.36 -12.71
CA GLY A 312 18.31 -17.03 -12.11
C GLY A 312 18.91 -15.97 -13.01
N ASP A 313 18.25 -14.84 -13.10
CA ASP A 313 18.80 -13.66 -13.77
C ASP A 313 19.99 -13.12 -12.97
N GLY A 314 21.01 -12.63 -13.67
CA GLY A 314 22.16 -12.03 -12.99
C GLY A 314 21.75 -10.73 -12.26
N ILE A 315 22.13 -10.62 -10.97
CA ILE A 315 21.87 -9.42 -10.14
C ILE A 315 22.21 -8.12 -10.89
N GLY A 316 23.36 -8.12 -11.59
CA GLY A 316 23.86 -6.95 -12.32
C GLY A 316 22.99 -6.53 -13.48
N GLU A 317 22.27 -7.45 -14.12
CA GLU A 317 21.38 -7.17 -15.24
C GLU A 317 20.11 -6.45 -14.77
N VAL A 318 19.51 -6.92 -13.70
CA VAL A 318 18.32 -6.28 -13.08
C VAL A 318 18.65 -4.86 -12.63
N TYR A 319 19.80 -4.64 -11.96
CA TYR A 319 20.22 -3.29 -11.57
C TYR A 319 20.52 -2.39 -12.78
N ARG A 320 21.09 -2.93 -13.85
CA ARG A 320 21.34 -2.18 -15.09
C ARG A 320 20.03 -1.73 -15.74
N THR A 321 19.05 -2.60 -15.78
CA THR A 321 17.70 -2.29 -16.31
C THR A 321 17.03 -1.21 -15.47
N MET A 322 17.03 -1.34 -14.14
CA MET A 322 16.50 -0.32 -13.23
C MET A 322 17.17 1.03 -13.43
N TRP A 323 18.50 1.04 -13.56
CA TRP A 323 19.26 2.27 -13.81
C TRP A 323 18.94 2.89 -15.17
N GLY A 324 18.71 2.04 -16.19
CA GLY A 324 18.22 2.46 -17.50
C GLY A 324 16.89 3.21 -17.42
N ILE A 325 15.92 2.66 -16.67
CA ILE A 325 14.60 3.28 -16.45
C ILE A 325 14.75 4.64 -15.74
N LEU A 326 15.56 4.71 -14.67
CA LEU A 326 15.80 5.94 -13.91
C LEU A 326 16.44 7.08 -14.73
N LYS A 327 17.18 6.76 -15.81
CA LYS A 327 17.76 7.75 -16.72
C LYS A 327 16.76 8.40 -17.65
N LEU A 328 15.58 7.82 -17.85
CA LEU A 328 14.54 8.39 -18.70
C LEU A 328 14.05 9.74 -18.12
N LYS A 329 14.17 10.83 -18.89
CA LYS A 329 13.77 12.18 -18.46
C LYS A 329 12.30 12.25 -17.98
N ASN A 330 11.42 11.47 -18.63
CA ASN A 330 10.01 11.43 -18.26
C ASN A 330 9.80 10.75 -16.90
N ILE A 331 10.58 9.69 -16.63
CA ILE A 331 10.60 9.02 -15.31
C ILE A 331 11.14 9.96 -14.24
N GLN A 332 12.21 10.69 -14.51
CA GLN A 332 12.75 11.67 -13.56
C GLN A 332 11.72 12.76 -13.22
N SER A 333 11.03 13.29 -14.23
CA SER A 333 9.94 14.25 -14.00
C SER A 333 8.82 13.64 -13.17
N PHE A 334 8.47 12.39 -13.41
CA PHE A 334 7.43 11.68 -12.67
C PHE A 334 7.86 11.40 -11.23
N ILE A 335 9.11 11.03 -10.99
CA ILE A 335 9.71 10.89 -9.65
C ILE A 335 9.58 12.20 -8.86
N ILE A 336 9.96 13.32 -9.46
CA ILE A 336 9.86 14.65 -8.82
C ILE A 336 8.41 14.95 -8.45
N ILE A 337 7.46 14.72 -9.36
CA ILE A 337 6.03 14.91 -9.08
C ILE A 337 5.60 14.09 -7.86
N HIS A 338 5.96 12.80 -7.79
CA HIS A 338 5.61 11.95 -6.66
C HIS A 338 6.21 12.41 -5.33
N LEU A 339 7.45 12.86 -5.34
CA LEU A 339 8.14 13.31 -4.14
C LEU A 339 7.55 14.59 -3.56
N ILE A 340 7.08 15.52 -4.41
CA ILE A 340 6.56 16.81 -3.93
C ILE A 340 5.04 16.82 -3.75
N ALA A 341 4.30 15.95 -4.45
CA ALA A 341 2.85 15.99 -4.49
C ALA A 341 2.21 15.85 -3.10
N LYS A 342 2.69 14.92 -2.30
CA LYS A 342 2.07 14.61 -1.00
C LYS A 342 2.40 15.61 0.11
N ILE A 343 3.35 16.51 -0.09
CA ILE A 343 3.70 17.55 0.89
C ILE A 343 2.49 18.43 1.23
N GLY A 344 1.66 18.73 0.24
CA GLY A 344 0.51 19.64 0.38
C GLY A 344 -0.55 19.23 1.40
N PHE A 345 -0.66 17.94 1.69
CA PHE A 345 -1.63 17.39 2.64
C PHE A 345 -0.99 16.48 3.69
N GLN A 346 0.35 16.50 3.79
CA GLN A 346 1.08 15.64 4.71
C GLN A 346 0.77 15.90 6.18
N ALA A 347 0.50 17.16 6.54
CA ALA A 347 0.10 17.50 7.92
C ALA A 347 -1.26 16.89 8.27
N ASN A 348 -2.21 16.85 7.32
CA ASN A 348 -3.45 16.13 7.51
C ASN A 348 -3.22 14.63 7.75
N ASP A 349 -2.39 13.98 6.91
CA ASP A 349 -2.13 12.54 7.02
C ASP A 349 -1.35 12.14 8.28
N ALA A 350 -0.43 13.00 8.73
CA ALA A 350 0.50 12.65 9.80
C ALA A 350 0.08 13.16 11.18
N VAL A 351 -0.66 14.26 11.25
CA VAL A 351 -0.83 15.02 12.50
C VAL A 351 -2.29 15.14 12.94
N THR A 352 -3.25 15.26 12.01
CA THR A 352 -4.66 15.58 12.36
C THR A 352 -5.24 14.60 13.40
N SER A 353 -5.12 13.29 13.18
CA SER A 353 -5.65 12.29 14.10
C SER A 353 -4.94 12.34 15.47
N LEU A 354 -3.63 12.55 15.48
CA LEU A 354 -2.86 12.74 16.74
C LEU A 354 -3.29 14.02 17.46
N LYS A 355 -3.60 15.08 16.71
CA LYS A 355 -4.06 16.34 17.28
C LYS A 355 -5.47 16.25 17.86
N LEU A 356 -6.35 15.48 17.24
CA LEU A 356 -7.69 15.20 17.79
C LEU A 356 -7.58 14.44 19.13
N LEU A 357 -6.64 13.48 19.26
CA LEU A 357 -6.35 12.83 20.55
C LEU A 357 -5.85 13.84 21.60
N ASP A 358 -4.92 14.73 21.25
CA ASP A 358 -4.44 15.79 22.14
C ASP A 358 -5.57 16.71 22.63
N LYS A 359 -6.57 16.94 21.80
CA LYS A 359 -7.75 17.74 22.13
C LYS A 359 -8.76 16.97 23.01
N GLY A 360 -8.59 15.64 23.18
CA GLY A 360 -9.44 14.82 24.03
C GLY A 360 -10.43 13.91 23.28
N LEU A 361 -10.22 13.67 21.98
CA LEU A 361 -10.92 12.59 21.27
C LEU A 361 -10.47 11.26 21.88
N LYS A 362 -11.41 10.40 22.24
CA LYS A 362 -11.09 9.10 22.82
C LYS A 362 -10.56 8.13 21.77
N GLN A 363 -9.65 7.24 22.19
CA GLN A 363 -9.06 6.22 21.34
C GLN A 363 -10.11 5.30 20.69
N GLU A 364 -11.18 4.93 21.43
CA GLU A 364 -12.31 4.17 20.89
C GLU A 364 -13.08 4.92 19.79
N GLN A 365 -13.25 6.25 19.94
CA GLN A 365 -13.91 7.09 18.94
C GLN A 365 -13.07 7.19 17.66
N LEU A 366 -11.75 7.30 17.80
CA LEU A 366 -10.84 7.28 16.67
C LEU A 366 -10.90 5.94 15.93
N SER A 367 -10.94 4.82 16.66
CA SER A 367 -11.09 3.48 16.06
C SER A 367 -12.39 3.35 15.28
N LEU A 368 -13.49 3.94 15.75
CA LEU A 368 -14.76 3.98 15.01
C LEU A 368 -14.66 4.81 13.72
N VAL A 369 -13.95 5.94 13.76
CA VAL A 369 -13.70 6.76 12.56
C VAL A 369 -12.97 5.93 11.49
N ILE A 370 -11.90 5.23 11.89
CA ILE A 370 -11.09 4.40 10.99
C ILE A 370 -11.86 3.16 10.51
N LEU A 371 -12.77 2.61 11.34
CA LEU A 371 -13.60 1.47 10.95
C LEU A 371 -14.44 1.74 9.70
N VAL A 372 -14.85 2.99 9.49
CA VAL A 372 -15.65 3.39 8.33
C VAL A 372 -14.83 3.39 7.04
N ASP A 373 -13.49 3.54 7.12
CA ASP A 373 -12.61 3.59 5.94
C ASP A 373 -12.65 2.30 5.13
N PHE A 374 -12.58 1.14 5.80
CA PHE A 374 -12.48 -0.14 5.12
C PHE A 374 -13.62 -0.40 4.11
N PRO A 375 -14.91 -0.31 4.49
CA PRO A 375 -15.99 -0.46 3.51
C PRO A 375 -15.99 0.64 2.45
N VAL A 376 -15.62 1.86 2.81
CA VAL A 376 -15.55 3.00 1.87
C VAL A 376 -14.46 2.76 0.82
N GLU A 377 -13.26 2.34 1.21
CA GLU A 377 -12.17 2.05 0.27
C GLU A 377 -12.50 0.91 -0.69
N VAL A 378 -13.05 -0.19 -0.18
CA VAL A 378 -13.43 -1.35 -1.01
C VAL A 378 -14.52 -0.99 -2.00
N PHE A 379 -15.60 -0.35 -1.53
CA PHE A 379 -16.74 0.00 -2.36
C PHE A 379 -16.39 1.04 -3.42
N LEU A 380 -15.69 2.10 -3.03
CA LEU A 380 -15.32 3.18 -3.94
C LEU A 380 -14.19 2.78 -4.89
N GLY A 381 -13.23 1.96 -4.45
CA GLY A 381 -12.14 1.47 -5.30
C GLY A 381 -12.64 0.84 -6.60
N TYR A 382 -13.74 0.07 -6.53
CA TYR A 382 -14.37 -0.53 -7.69
C TYR A 382 -14.91 0.53 -8.70
N TYR A 383 -15.62 1.55 -8.21
CA TYR A 383 -16.17 2.61 -9.08
C TYR A 383 -15.07 3.50 -9.67
N ILE A 384 -14.04 3.80 -8.89
CA ILE A 384 -12.90 4.61 -9.34
C ILE A 384 -12.14 3.88 -10.45
N GLY A 385 -11.96 2.56 -10.34
CA GLY A 385 -11.39 1.74 -11.41
C GLY A 385 -12.11 1.92 -12.75
N LYS A 386 -13.46 1.94 -12.73
CA LYS A 386 -14.27 2.22 -13.92
C LYS A 386 -14.08 3.65 -14.46
N TRP A 387 -13.97 4.64 -13.58
CA TRP A 387 -13.69 6.02 -14.02
C TRP A 387 -12.34 6.13 -14.73
N CYS A 388 -11.32 5.43 -14.25
CA CYS A 388 -9.99 5.40 -14.87
C CYS A 388 -9.96 4.71 -16.24
N GLN A 389 -10.96 3.87 -16.57
CA GLN A 389 -11.15 3.32 -17.91
C GLN A 389 -11.80 4.32 -18.86
N THR A 390 -12.70 5.17 -18.34
CA THR A 390 -13.45 6.15 -19.14
C THR A 390 -12.68 7.46 -19.34
N TYR A 391 -11.98 7.93 -18.31
CA TYR A 391 -11.27 9.22 -18.31
C TYR A 391 -9.76 9.02 -18.18
N PRO A 392 -8.92 9.94 -18.70
CA PRO A 392 -7.47 9.86 -18.52
C PRO A 392 -7.09 9.83 -17.03
N PRO A 393 -6.36 8.81 -16.55
CA PRO A 393 -6.11 8.60 -15.13
C PRO A 393 -5.49 9.81 -14.41
N MET A 394 -4.53 10.48 -15.06
CA MET A 394 -3.85 11.62 -14.45
C MET A 394 -4.72 12.90 -14.38
N HIS A 395 -5.81 12.99 -15.14
CA HIS A 395 -6.82 14.04 -14.94
C HIS A 395 -7.61 13.80 -13.65
N ILE A 396 -8.04 12.54 -13.42
CA ILE A 396 -8.72 12.13 -12.18
C ILE A 396 -7.79 12.38 -10.99
N TRP A 397 -6.50 12.03 -11.12
CA TRP A 397 -5.48 12.29 -10.11
C TRP A 397 -5.35 13.79 -9.77
N CYS A 398 -5.38 14.69 -10.75
CA CYS A 398 -5.36 16.13 -10.51
C CYS A 398 -6.61 16.62 -9.76
N TRP A 399 -7.79 16.11 -10.07
CA TRP A 399 -9.01 16.44 -9.33
C TRP A 399 -8.96 15.95 -7.88
N SER A 400 -8.49 14.71 -7.67
CA SER A 400 -8.33 14.18 -6.33
C SER A 400 -7.27 14.93 -5.53
N PHE A 401 -6.21 15.43 -6.17
CA PHE A 401 -5.21 16.28 -5.52
C PHE A 401 -5.85 17.55 -4.94
N VAL A 402 -6.67 18.26 -5.72
CA VAL A 402 -7.41 19.42 -5.21
C VAL A 402 -8.35 19.01 -4.08
N GLY A 403 -9.06 17.89 -4.23
CA GLY A 403 -9.92 17.33 -3.17
C GLY A 403 -9.16 17.03 -1.88
N ARG A 404 -7.91 16.54 -1.97
CA ARG A 404 -7.03 16.34 -0.79
C ARG A 404 -6.66 17.64 -0.10
N LEU A 405 -6.38 18.71 -0.84
CA LEU A 405 -6.12 20.03 -0.26
C LEU A 405 -7.37 20.58 0.46
N VAL A 406 -8.56 20.40 -0.14
CA VAL A 406 -9.83 20.76 0.50
C VAL A 406 -10.06 19.95 1.77
N ALA A 407 -9.80 18.65 1.76
CA ALA A 407 -9.89 17.78 2.94
C ALA A 407 -8.92 18.25 4.04
N ALA A 408 -7.68 18.61 3.70
CA ALA A 408 -6.72 19.16 4.68
C ALA A 408 -7.19 20.48 5.30
N GLY A 409 -7.83 21.36 4.53
CA GLY A 409 -8.46 22.57 5.05
C GLY A 409 -9.67 22.27 5.95
N PHE A 410 -10.48 21.29 5.57
CA PHE A 410 -11.62 20.84 6.36
C PHE A 410 -11.17 20.18 7.67
N ALA A 411 -10.11 19.38 7.65
CA ALA A 411 -9.47 18.81 8.85
C ALA A 411 -9.04 19.91 9.84
N GLN A 412 -8.36 20.96 9.34
CA GLN A 412 -7.98 22.10 10.17
C GLN A 412 -9.18 22.79 10.80
N PHE A 413 -10.25 22.98 10.04
CA PHE A 413 -11.49 23.54 10.55
C PHE A 413 -12.09 22.66 11.66
N VAL A 414 -12.21 21.35 11.44
CA VAL A 414 -12.73 20.39 12.43
C VAL A 414 -11.91 20.42 13.72
N VAL A 415 -10.57 20.39 13.63
CA VAL A 415 -9.69 20.49 14.80
C VAL A 415 -9.86 21.83 15.54
N SER A 416 -10.09 22.94 14.81
CA SER A 416 -10.24 24.26 15.41
C SER A 416 -11.51 24.41 16.25
N ILE A 417 -12.59 23.77 15.84
CA ILE A 417 -13.89 23.83 16.53
C ILE A 417 -14.10 22.70 17.54
N PHE A 418 -13.03 21.96 17.92
CA PHE A 418 -13.14 20.88 18.89
C PHE A 418 -13.71 21.38 20.21
N PRO A 419 -14.81 20.79 20.73
CA PRO A 419 -15.50 21.30 21.92
C PRO A 419 -14.69 21.04 23.21
N ALA A 420 -14.62 22.04 24.08
CA ALA A 420 -13.88 21.97 25.35
C ALA A 420 -14.38 20.87 26.31
N GLY A 421 -15.62 20.43 26.18
CA GLY A 421 -16.22 19.35 26.98
C GLY A 421 -16.02 17.94 26.44
N GLY A 422 -15.18 17.77 25.40
CA GLY A 422 -14.99 16.50 24.71
C GLY A 422 -15.92 16.32 23.49
N ALA A 423 -15.64 15.29 22.68
CA ALA A 423 -16.38 15.05 21.45
C ALA A 423 -17.80 14.54 21.73
N SER A 424 -18.82 15.32 21.33
CA SER A 424 -20.20 14.86 21.29
C SER A 424 -20.43 13.92 20.08
N ASN A 425 -21.54 13.17 20.07
CA ASN A 425 -21.90 12.31 18.93
C ASN A 425 -22.05 13.10 17.63
N GLY A 426 -22.60 14.33 17.68
CA GLY A 426 -22.70 15.21 16.50
C GLY A 426 -21.34 15.67 16.00
N PHE A 427 -20.41 15.98 16.90
CA PHE A 427 -19.03 16.31 16.53
C PHE A 427 -18.29 15.11 15.96
N LEU A 428 -18.52 13.90 16.50
CA LEU A 428 -17.94 12.67 15.97
C LEU A 428 -18.37 12.42 14.51
N LEU A 429 -19.63 12.69 14.17
CA LEU A 429 -20.09 12.60 12.77
C LEU A 429 -19.35 13.57 11.86
N LEU A 430 -19.01 14.77 12.35
CA LEU A 430 -18.22 15.74 11.59
C LEU A 430 -16.78 15.25 11.36
N VAL A 431 -16.16 14.63 12.37
CA VAL A 431 -14.83 13.99 12.25
C VAL A 431 -14.88 12.83 11.25
N ILE A 432 -15.92 11.98 11.30
CA ILE A 432 -16.12 10.89 10.33
C ILE A 432 -16.28 11.46 8.91
N ALA A 433 -17.06 12.52 8.72
CA ALA A 433 -17.26 13.13 7.40
C ALA A 433 -15.95 13.68 6.81
N GLU A 434 -15.13 14.34 7.64
CA GLU A 434 -13.79 14.79 7.23
C GLU A 434 -12.91 13.62 6.82
N HIS A 435 -12.85 12.59 7.67
CA HIS A 435 -12.01 11.43 7.46
C HIS A 435 -12.40 10.64 6.20
N VAL A 436 -13.71 10.42 5.99
CA VAL A 436 -14.26 9.80 4.77
C VAL A 436 -13.92 10.60 3.53
N LEU A 437 -14.03 11.94 3.58
CA LEU A 437 -13.63 12.80 2.46
C LEU A 437 -12.14 12.64 2.15
N SER A 438 -11.31 12.67 3.17
CA SER A 438 -9.85 12.49 3.07
C SER A 438 -9.49 11.14 2.46
N THR A 439 -10.05 10.06 3.00
CA THR A 439 -9.84 8.68 2.54
C THR A 439 -10.35 8.48 1.13
N PHE A 440 -11.55 8.99 0.80
CA PHE A 440 -12.09 8.94 -0.56
C PHE A 440 -11.14 9.58 -1.58
N MET A 441 -10.71 10.81 -1.34
CA MET A 441 -9.79 11.51 -2.24
C MET A 441 -8.43 10.81 -2.33
N ASN A 442 -7.94 10.23 -1.23
CA ASN A 442 -6.72 9.43 -1.22
C ASN A 442 -6.85 8.17 -2.09
N THR A 443 -7.96 7.45 -1.98
CA THR A 443 -8.24 6.25 -2.76
C THR A 443 -8.36 6.56 -4.25
N VAL A 444 -9.05 7.67 -4.61
CA VAL A 444 -9.11 8.16 -6.01
C VAL A 444 -7.70 8.42 -6.54
N MET A 445 -6.88 9.11 -5.76
CA MET A 445 -5.50 9.46 -6.13
C MET A 445 -4.63 8.22 -6.31
N PHE A 446 -4.76 7.24 -5.42
CA PHE A 446 -4.02 5.98 -5.45
C PHE A 446 -4.40 5.12 -6.66
N VAL A 447 -5.70 4.91 -6.90
CA VAL A 447 -6.20 4.09 -8.02
C VAL A 447 -5.84 4.73 -9.36
N ALA A 448 -6.01 6.05 -9.48
CA ALA A 448 -5.68 6.77 -10.71
C ALA A 448 -4.19 6.68 -11.06
N VAL A 449 -3.30 6.85 -10.08
CA VAL A 449 -1.85 6.73 -10.33
C VAL A 449 -1.45 5.29 -10.62
N SER A 450 -2.04 4.30 -9.96
CA SER A 450 -1.79 2.88 -10.22
C SER A 450 -2.21 2.47 -11.63
N ALA A 451 -3.37 2.95 -12.10
CA ALA A 451 -3.83 2.76 -13.48
C ALA A 451 -2.87 3.40 -14.50
N PHE A 452 -2.32 4.58 -14.19
CA PHE A 452 -1.32 5.22 -15.03
C PHE A 452 0.01 4.43 -15.04
N HIS A 453 0.48 3.95 -13.90
CA HIS A 453 1.67 3.09 -13.80
C HIS A 453 1.54 1.85 -14.68
N ALA A 454 0.40 1.16 -14.61
CA ALA A 454 0.14 -0.02 -15.43
C ALA A 454 0.17 0.32 -16.94
N LYS A 455 -0.39 1.48 -17.33
CA LYS A 455 -0.41 1.92 -18.72
C LYS A 455 0.97 2.22 -19.29
N ILE A 456 1.87 2.84 -18.51
CA ILE A 456 3.19 3.27 -18.99
C ILE A 456 4.27 2.19 -18.83
N SER A 457 4.03 1.17 -18.02
CA SER A 457 4.98 0.08 -17.78
C SER A 457 5.26 -0.68 -19.07
N ASP A 458 6.54 -1.00 -19.26
CA ASP A 458 6.97 -1.85 -20.36
C ASP A 458 6.60 -3.31 -20.07
N PRO A 459 5.82 -3.99 -20.93
CA PRO A 459 5.42 -5.39 -20.70
C PRO A 459 6.61 -6.36 -20.54
N LEU A 460 7.75 -6.07 -21.18
CA LEU A 460 8.94 -6.94 -21.12
C LEU A 460 9.63 -6.92 -19.76
N ILE A 461 9.60 -5.78 -19.07
CA ILE A 461 10.24 -5.54 -17.76
C ILE A 461 9.23 -5.05 -16.72
N GLY A 462 7.95 -5.32 -16.96
CA GLY A 462 6.82 -4.72 -16.25
C GLY A 462 6.88 -4.87 -14.73
N GLY A 463 7.32 -6.01 -14.22
CA GLY A 463 7.45 -6.22 -12.78
C GLY A 463 8.42 -5.25 -12.12
N THR A 464 9.64 -5.10 -12.65
CA THR A 464 10.65 -4.15 -12.16
C THR A 464 10.19 -2.71 -12.32
N TYR A 465 9.56 -2.40 -13.46
CA TYR A 465 9.06 -1.06 -13.75
C TYR A 465 7.96 -0.63 -12.76
N MET A 466 6.94 -1.47 -12.58
CA MET A 466 5.83 -1.22 -11.64
C MET A 466 6.33 -1.08 -10.20
N THR A 467 7.26 -1.96 -9.79
CA THR A 467 7.87 -1.89 -8.44
C THR A 467 8.65 -0.60 -8.24
N LEU A 468 9.37 -0.13 -9.25
CA LEU A 468 10.07 1.17 -9.21
C LEU A 468 9.09 2.32 -8.99
N LEU A 469 8.04 2.39 -9.81
CA LEU A 469 7.05 3.47 -9.72
C LEU A 469 6.28 3.45 -8.40
N ALA A 470 5.89 2.26 -7.92
CA ALA A 470 5.24 2.08 -6.63
C ALA A 470 6.15 2.50 -5.47
N THR A 471 7.44 2.12 -5.52
CA THR A 471 8.45 2.52 -4.53
C THR A 471 8.57 4.05 -4.43
N VAL A 472 8.67 4.72 -5.56
CA VAL A 472 8.75 6.20 -5.61
C VAL A 472 7.47 6.85 -5.09
N SER A 473 6.31 6.32 -5.46
CA SER A 473 5.02 6.81 -4.97
C SER A 473 4.89 6.67 -3.45
N ASN A 474 5.33 5.55 -2.90
CA ASN A 474 5.32 5.31 -1.45
C ASN A 474 6.31 6.23 -0.72
N LEU A 475 7.53 6.37 -1.27
CA LEU A 475 8.54 7.26 -0.69
C LEU A 475 8.05 8.71 -0.63
N GLY A 476 7.33 9.20 -1.66
CA GLY A 476 6.74 10.53 -1.68
C GLY A 476 5.74 10.78 -0.54
N GLY A 477 5.11 9.72 0.02
CA GLY A 477 4.26 9.81 1.21
C GLY A 477 5.00 9.63 2.53
N THR A 478 6.13 8.94 2.51
CA THR A 478 6.85 8.55 3.73
C THR A 478 7.87 9.61 4.14
N PHE A 479 8.68 10.13 3.19
CA PHE A 479 9.78 11.02 3.55
C PHE A 479 9.34 12.37 4.14
N PRO A 480 8.24 13.04 3.70
CA PRO A 480 7.90 14.34 4.25
C PRO A 480 7.35 14.25 5.68
N ARG A 481 6.87 13.09 6.09
CA ARG A 481 6.23 12.86 7.39
C ARG A 481 7.14 13.25 8.56
N TYR A 482 8.41 12.86 8.50
CA TYR A 482 9.41 13.23 9.51
C TYR A 482 9.53 14.75 9.66
N PHE A 483 9.68 15.46 8.54
CA PHE A 483 9.87 16.91 8.55
C PHE A 483 8.64 17.66 9.02
N VAL A 484 7.46 17.21 8.61
CA VAL A 484 6.17 17.80 9.01
C VAL A 484 5.96 17.65 10.51
N LEU A 485 6.15 16.45 11.07
CA LEU A 485 6.00 16.21 12.51
C LEU A 485 7.02 17.04 13.32
N LYS A 486 8.28 17.11 12.87
CA LYS A 486 9.29 17.96 13.51
C LYS A 486 8.92 19.44 13.45
N ALA A 487 8.38 19.90 12.32
CA ALA A 487 7.96 21.29 12.15
C ALA A 487 6.82 21.66 13.11
N VAL A 488 5.89 20.74 13.41
CA VAL A 488 4.82 21.00 14.38
C VAL A 488 5.39 21.38 15.75
N ASP A 489 6.37 20.63 16.25
CA ASP A 489 7.00 20.95 17.53
C ASP A 489 7.80 22.27 17.46
N MET A 490 8.50 22.53 16.34
CA MET A 490 9.26 23.78 16.16
C MET A 490 8.37 25.04 16.17
N PHE A 491 7.16 24.94 15.64
CA PHE A 491 6.20 26.05 15.61
C PHE A 491 5.25 26.06 16.81
N THR A 492 5.33 25.08 17.72
CA THR A 492 4.54 25.07 18.95
C THR A 492 5.23 25.88 20.03
N SER A 493 4.52 26.85 20.60
CA SER A 493 4.97 27.63 21.75
C SER A 493 3.96 27.49 22.87
N ALA A 494 4.40 26.98 24.02
CA ALA A 494 3.58 26.79 25.21
C ALA A 494 4.41 27.08 26.45
N THR A 495 3.81 27.77 27.42
CA THR A 495 4.46 28.17 28.66
C THR A 495 3.67 27.64 29.84
N CYS A 496 4.33 26.92 30.74
CA CYS A 496 3.79 26.52 32.01
C CYS A 496 3.75 27.72 32.95
N MET A 497 2.58 28.06 33.46
CA MET A 497 2.41 29.09 34.45
C MET A 497 2.24 28.47 35.84
N PRO A 498 2.90 29.02 36.87
CA PRO A 498 2.68 28.60 38.24
C PRO A 498 1.21 28.72 38.66
N PRO A 499 0.74 27.92 39.63
CA PRO A 499 -0.64 28.01 40.10
C PRO A 499 -0.90 29.37 40.75
N THR A 500 -1.95 30.06 40.30
CA THR A 500 -2.35 31.39 40.82
C THR A 500 -3.17 31.36 42.10
N GLY A 501 -3.39 30.20 42.70
CA GLY A 501 -4.15 30.02 43.98
C GLY A 501 -3.48 28.94 44.82
N GLY A 502 -3.57 29.09 46.17
CA GLY A 502 -2.84 28.32 47.15
C GLY A 502 -2.73 26.81 46.90
N LEU A 503 -1.72 26.19 47.51
CA LEU A 503 -1.36 24.77 47.36
C LEU A 503 -2.58 23.87 47.31
N LYS A 504 -2.83 23.21 46.18
CA LYS A 504 -3.77 22.09 46.12
C LYS A 504 -3.11 20.87 46.78
N ALA A 505 -3.71 20.38 47.84
CA ALA A 505 -3.31 19.10 48.45
C ALA A 505 -3.47 17.99 47.40
N GLY A 506 -2.40 17.18 47.16
CA GLY A 506 -2.42 16.05 46.23
C GLY A 506 -1.55 16.21 44.98
N LEU A 507 -0.52 17.06 45.00
CA LEU A 507 0.47 17.17 43.94
C LEU A 507 1.23 15.84 43.77
N LYS A 508 1.32 15.36 42.54
CA LYS A 508 2.07 14.14 42.19
C LYS A 508 3.54 14.44 41.85
N GLY A 509 3.89 15.72 41.64
CA GLY A 509 5.22 16.16 41.25
C GLY A 509 5.71 17.41 42.02
N PRO A 510 6.95 17.87 41.77
CA PRO A 510 7.50 19.07 42.41
C PRO A 510 6.69 20.31 41.98
N LEU A 511 6.40 21.19 42.94
CA LEU A 511 5.61 22.40 42.73
C LEU A 511 6.27 23.28 41.66
N VAL A 512 5.50 23.75 40.70
CA VAL A 512 5.95 24.73 39.68
C VAL A 512 6.05 26.11 40.34
N THR A 513 7.27 26.61 40.50
CA THR A 513 7.56 27.92 41.10
C THR A 513 7.93 28.99 40.07
N GLN A 514 8.41 28.57 38.89
CA GLN A 514 8.82 29.46 37.82
C GLN A 514 8.21 29.02 36.49
N PRO A 515 7.91 29.96 35.56
CA PRO A 515 7.47 29.62 34.22
C PRO A 515 8.58 28.86 33.46
N PHE A 516 8.18 27.81 32.74
CA PHE A 516 9.08 27.07 31.84
C PHE A 516 8.30 26.62 30.59
N SER A 517 9.01 26.20 29.55
CA SER A 517 8.36 25.71 28.33
C SER A 517 7.65 24.38 28.61
N CYS A 518 6.37 24.25 28.19
CA CYS A 518 5.60 23.01 28.26
C CYS A 518 5.11 22.58 26.86
N ALA A 519 5.88 22.93 25.83
CA ALA A 519 5.57 22.58 24.45
C ALA A 519 5.73 21.06 24.19
N ILE A 520 6.58 20.38 24.95
CA ILE A 520 6.84 18.94 24.86
C ILE A 520 5.99 18.20 25.89
N GLU A 521 5.46 17.03 25.56
CA GLU A 521 4.49 16.30 26.41
C GLU A 521 5.06 15.95 27.79
N ALA A 522 6.35 15.57 27.88
CA ALA A 522 7.02 15.32 29.17
C ALA A 522 7.02 16.56 30.10
N GLU A 523 7.27 17.73 29.54
CA GLU A 523 7.26 19.00 30.30
C GLU A 523 5.82 19.46 30.61
N LYS A 524 4.86 19.17 29.74
CA LYS A 524 3.45 19.40 29.98
C LYS A 524 2.94 18.55 31.17
N HIS A 525 3.32 17.25 31.20
CA HIS A 525 3.05 16.39 32.36
C HIS A 525 3.68 16.95 33.65
N ARG A 526 4.95 17.31 33.60
CA ARG A 526 5.65 17.94 34.74
C ARG A 526 4.95 19.22 35.21
N CYS A 527 4.47 20.04 34.26
CA CYS A 527 3.71 21.24 34.56
C CYS A 527 2.40 20.93 35.32
N ILE A 528 1.62 19.97 34.79
CA ILE A 528 0.33 19.59 35.37
C ILE A 528 0.51 18.90 36.70
N GLU A 529 1.46 17.98 36.85
CA GLU A 529 1.75 17.27 38.09
C GLU A 529 2.28 18.22 39.19
N GLY A 530 3.00 19.28 38.80
CA GLY A 530 3.43 20.35 39.69
C GLY A 530 2.37 21.42 39.96
N GLY A 531 1.10 21.19 39.55
CA GLY A 531 -0.03 22.09 39.77
C GLY A 531 -0.08 23.30 38.89
N GLY A 532 0.84 23.43 37.93
CA GLY A 532 0.87 24.53 36.95
C GLY A 532 -0.17 24.35 35.84
N VAL A 533 -0.37 25.41 35.06
CA VAL A 533 -1.24 25.42 33.88
C VAL A 533 -0.38 25.66 32.64
N CYS A 534 -0.39 24.68 31.73
CA CYS A 534 0.31 24.82 30.44
C CYS A 534 -0.56 25.66 29.48
N ASN A 535 -0.14 26.90 29.23
CA ASN A 535 -0.82 27.79 28.31
C ASN A 535 -0.14 27.73 26.93
N VAL A 536 -0.86 27.23 25.94
CA VAL A 536 -0.40 27.14 24.53
C VAL A 536 -0.68 28.51 23.87
N THR A 537 0.38 29.25 23.58
CA THR A 537 0.31 30.54 22.89
C THR A 537 0.21 30.35 21.37
N THR A 538 0.93 29.39 20.83
CA THR A 538 0.93 29.07 19.40
C THR A 538 0.92 27.57 19.22
N ASP A 539 -0.03 27.07 18.46
CA ASP A 539 -0.16 25.64 18.15
C ASP A 539 0.41 25.39 16.75
N GLY A 540 1.54 24.66 16.70
CA GLY A 540 2.27 24.38 15.46
C GLY A 540 1.47 23.60 14.42
N TYR A 541 0.47 22.83 14.82
CA TYR A 541 -0.37 22.10 13.88
C TYR A 541 -1.02 23.03 12.86
N TYR A 542 -1.65 24.13 13.32
CA TYR A 542 -2.38 25.05 12.43
C TYR A 542 -1.43 25.74 11.45
N ILE A 543 -0.25 26.14 11.91
CA ILE A 543 0.76 26.79 11.07
C ILE A 543 1.28 25.81 10.03
N VAL A 544 1.68 24.61 10.45
CA VAL A 544 2.29 23.62 9.56
C VAL A 544 1.28 23.10 8.54
N ASN A 545 0.02 22.85 8.94
CA ASN A 545 -1.01 22.42 8.00
C ASN A 545 -1.31 23.49 6.96
N MET A 546 -1.40 24.76 7.37
CA MET A 546 -1.59 25.88 6.45
C MET A 546 -0.40 26.04 5.49
N LEU A 547 0.84 25.90 5.99
CA LEU A 547 2.05 25.92 5.14
C LEU A 547 2.05 24.77 4.15
N CYS A 548 1.69 23.56 4.56
CA CYS A 548 1.55 22.41 3.67
C CYS A 548 0.52 22.68 2.57
N ILE A 549 -0.68 23.16 2.92
CA ILE A 549 -1.72 23.50 1.95
C ILE A 549 -1.22 24.57 0.97
N LEU A 550 -0.58 25.64 1.46
CA LEU A 550 -0.03 26.70 0.63
C LEU A 550 1.04 26.17 -0.34
N ILE A 551 1.99 25.38 0.16
CA ILE A 551 3.00 24.71 -0.68
C ILE A 551 2.30 23.82 -1.70
N GLY A 552 1.29 23.04 -1.28
CA GLY A 552 0.49 22.18 -2.17
C GLY A 552 -0.19 22.96 -3.29
N VAL A 553 -0.83 24.09 -2.98
CA VAL A 553 -1.48 24.96 -3.98
C VAL A 553 -0.45 25.54 -4.95
N LEU A 554 0.64 26.12 -4.43
CA LEU A 554 1.69 26.73 -5.26
C LEU A 554 2.38 25.70 -6.16
N THR A 555 2.75 24.55 -5.62
CA THR A 555 3.40 23.48 -6.40
C THR A 555 2.44 22.85 -7.40
N PHE A 556 1.17 22.69 -7.05
CA PHE A 556 0.15 22.13 -7.96
C PHE A 556 -0.04 23.00 -9.20
N TRP A 557 -0.33 24.28 -9.03
CA TRP A 557 -0.57 25.17 -10.16
C TRP A 557 0.72 25.55 -10.90
N GLY A 558 1.84 25.74 -10.18
CA GLY A 558 3.10 26.17 -10.77
C GLY A 558 3.86 25.07 -11.51
N TYR A 559 3.80 23.84 -11.03
CA TYR A 559 4.62 22.74 -11.58
C TYR A 559 3.85 21.45 -11.83
N ILE A 560 3.11 20.92 -10.81
CA ILE A 560 2.58 19.56 -10.85
C ILE A 560 1.55 19.42 -11.98
N LYS A 561 0.53 20.27 -12.03
CA LYS A 561 -0.54 20.19 -13.05
C LYS A 561 0.00 20.31 -14.48
N PRO A 562 0.83 21.31 -14.84
CA PRO A 562 1.43 21.38 -16.18
C PRO A 562 2.29 20.16 -16.52
N ALA A 563 3.11 19.69 -15.58
CA ALA A 563 3.97 18.52 -15.77
C ALA A 563 3.14 17.23 -15.96
N VAL A 564 2.13 17.02 -15.10
CA VAL A 564 1.20 15.88 -15.20
C VAL A 564 0.47 15.84 -16.53
N MET A 565 -0.06 16.99 -17.01
CA MET A 565 -0.73 17.06 -18.31
C MET A 565 0.22 16.74 -19.46
N ARG A 566 1.48 17.20 -19.38
CA ARG A 566 2.52 16.87 -20.37
C ARG A 566 2.80 15.38 -20.40
N ILE A 567 3.07 14.75 -19.24
CA ILE A 567 3.39 13.33 -19.20
C ILE A 567 2.22 12.43 -19.59
N GLN A 568 0.97 12.83 -19.29
CA GLN A 568 -0.22 12.11 -19.72
C GLN A 568 -0.38 12.07 -21.24
N ALA A 569 0.08 13.12 -21.94
CA ALA A 569 -0.01 13.24 -23.39
C ALA A 569 1.14 12.53 -24.14
N LEU A 570 2.16 12.03 -23.43
CA LEU A 570 3.30 11.37 -24.07
C LEU A 570 2.91 10.01 -24.66
N PRO A 571 3.46 9.66 -25.84
CA PRO A 571 3.29 8.34 -26.42
C PRO A 571 4.00 7.28 -25.55
N LEU A 572 3.54 6.03 -25.59
CA LEU A 572 4.11 4.93 -24.81
C LEU A 572 5.60 4.71 -25.09
N ARG A 573 6.06 4.97 -26.30
CA ARG A 573 7.51 4.89 -26.68
C ARG A 573 8.39 5.80 -25.81
N ALA A 574 7.87 6.92 -25.32
CA ALA A 574 8.62 7.86 -24.49
C ALA A 574 8.92 7.34 -23.05
N TRP A 575 8.31 6.23 -22.68
CA TRP A 575 8.43 5.58 -21.37
C TRP A 575 9.26 4.29 -21.41
N ARG A 576 9.67 3.86 -22.61
CA ARG A 576 10.42 2.62 -22.81
C ARG A 576 11.91 2.92 -22.95
N ILE A 577 12.74 1.97 -22.51
CA ILE A 577 14.17 2.01 -22.76
C ILE A 577 14.33 1.76 -24.26
N ALA A 578 14.94 2.71 -24.99
CA ALA A 578 15.31 2.48 -26.37
C ALA A 578 16.28 1.29 -26.41
N GLY A 579 15.88 0.21 -27.11
CA GLY A 579 16.71 -0.96 -27.35
C GLY A 579 17.88 -0.62 -28.28
#